data_0a04a41880ee35f458289fd812b3905f
#
_entry.id   0a04a41880ee35f458289fd812b3905f
#
_cell.length_a   1.000
_cell.length_b   1.000
_cell.length_c   1.000
_cell.angle_alpha   90.00
_cell.angle_beta   90.00
_cell.angle_gamma   90.00
#
_symmetry.space_group_name_H-M   'P 1'
#
loop_
_entity.id
_entity.type
_entity.pdbx_description
1 polymer ?
#
loop_
_entity_poly.entity_id
_entity_poly.type
_entity_poly.pdbx_seq_one_letter_code
_entity_poly.pdbx_strand_id
1 'polypeptide(L)'
;MENKVTAEEIEKIKREKLKALEATIGNIEKSCGKGSVMRLGEATSDKVESISTGSLGLDCALGIGGLPKGRIVEIFGPESSGKTTLALHVIAEAQKKGGIAAFIDAEHAFDRFYAEKLGVDIDNLLISQPDSGEQALEVADQLIRSSAIDIIVIDSVAALTPKAELEGDMGDNKVGLQARLMSQALRKLTASINKTNTTCIFINQLREKIGVMFGSPET
;
A
#
# COMPACT_ATOMS: atom_id res chain seq x y z
N MET A 1 -12.47 -49.02 -23.26
CA MET A 1 -11.12 -48.89 -23.86
C MET A 1 -10.68 -47.47 -23.63
N GLU A 2 -9.87 -47.24 -22.60
CA GLU A 2 -9.28 -45.91 -22.37
C GLU A 2 -8.13 -45.69 -23.37
N ASN A 3 -8.29 -44.73 -24.28
CA ASN A 3 -7.21 -44.28 -25.17
C ASN A 3 -6.11 -43.68 -24.30
N LYS A 4 -5.04 -44.39 -24.00
CA LYS A 4 -3.82 -43.84 -23.44
C LYS A 4 -3.13 -42.98 -24.50
N VAL A 5 -3.27 -41.67 -24.38
CA VAL A 5 -2.51 -40.72 -25.19
C VAL A 5 -1.01 -41.01 -25.01
N THR A 6 -0.30 -41.23 -26.07
CA THR A 6 1.14 -41.51 -26.03
C THR A 6 1.96 -40.30 -25.63
N ALA A 7 3.14 -40.52 -25.05
CA ALA A 7 4.03 -39.39 -24.65
C ALA A 7 4.40 -38.51 -25.85
N GLU A 8 4.52 -39.09 -27.04
CA GLU A 8 4.81 -38.37 -28.30
C GLU A 8 3.64 -37.47 -28.73
N GLU A 9 2.39 -37.94 -28.58
CA GLU A 9 1.22 -37.12 -28.89
C GLU A 9 1.09 -35.95 -27.92
N ILE A 10 1.39 -36.15 -26.64
CA ILE A 10 1.39 -35.06 -25.63
C ILE A 10 2.45 -34.01 -26.00
N GLU A 11 3.63 -34.44 -26.40
CA GLU A 11 4.71 -33.53 -26.76
C GLU A 11 4.42 -32.75 -28.04
N LYS A 12 3.79 -33.38 -29.04
CA LYS A 12 3.32 -32.73 -30.25
C LYS A 12 2.29 -31.64 -29.95
N ILE A 13 1.29 -31.97 -29.17
CA ILE A 13 0.22 -31.03 -28.73
C ILE A 13 0.86 -29.85 -27.96
N LYS A 14 1.84 -30.12 -27.11
CA LYS A 14 2.56 -29.07 -26.35
C LYS A 14 3.32 -28.10 -27.26
N ARG A 15 4.01 -28.63 -28.30
CA ARG A 15 4.70 -27.80 -29.29
C ARG A 15 3.74 -26.92 -30.09
N GLU A 16 2.59 -27.44 -30.50
CA GLU A 16 1.57 -26.67 -31.23
C GLU A 16 0.99 -25.57 -30.38
N LYS A 17 0.70 -25.86 -29.09
CA LYS A 17 0.23 -24.86 -28.13
C LYS A 17 1.28 -23.76 -27.89
N LEU A 18 2.55 -24.10 -27.77
CA LEU A 18 3.62 -23.12 -27.59
C LEU A 18 3.76 -22.18 -28.79
N LYS A 19 3.70 -22.72 -30.04
CA LYS A 19 3.71 -21.88 -31.24
C LYS A 19 2.53 -20.92 -31.32
N ALA A 20 1.32 -21.40 -31.00
CA ALA A 20 0.12 -20.56 -30.95
C ALA A 20 0.25 -19.47 -29.87
N LEU A 21 0.80 -19.81 -28.71
CA LEU A 21 1.05 -18.86 -27.62
C LEU A 21 2.05 -17.78 -28.03
N GLU A 22 3.17 -18.14 -28.68
CA GLU A 22 4.17 -17.19 -29.15
C GLU A 22 3.60 -16.21 -30.19
N ALA A 23 2.78 -16.70 -31.13
CA ALA A 23 2.09 -15.85 -32.07
C ALA A 23 1.11 -14.88 -31.38
N THR A 24 0.40 -15.35 -30.35
CA THR A 24 -0.52 -14.53 -29.56
C THR A 24 0.22 -13.47 -28.75
N ILE A 25 1.33 -13.81 -28.10
CA ILE A 25 2.18 -12.86 -27.38
C ILE A 25 2.67 -11.77 -28.33
N GLY A 26 3.17 -12.14 -29.52
CA GLY A 26 3.60 -11.16 -30.52
C GLY A 26 2.49 -10.20 -30.99
N ASN A 27 1.25 -10.68 -31.06
CA ASN A 27 0.11 -9.82 -31.39
C ASN A 27 -0.27 -8.88 -30.23
N ILE A 28 -0.21 -9.37 -28.99
CA ILE A 28 -0.45 -8.54 -27.78
C ILE A 28 0.61 -7.45 -27.68
N GLU A 29 1.89 -7.78 -27.89
CA GLU A 29 2.96 -6.79 -27.86
C GLU A 29 2.83 -5.71 -28.93
N LYS A 30 2.29 -6.05 -30.11
CA LYS A 30 2.01 -5.06 -31.17
C LYS A 30 0.86 -4.13 -30.82
N SER A 31 -0.15 -4.63 -30.11
CA SER A 31 -1.34 -3.85 -29.74
C SER A 31 -1.20 -3.09 -28.41
N CYS A 32 -0.50 -3.66 -27.44
CA CYS A 32 -0.40 -3.14 -26.07
C CYS A 32 1.01 -2.64 -25.70
N GLY A 33 1.99 -2.82 -26.57
CA GLY A 33 3.40 -2.46 -26.33
C GLY A 33 4.25 -3.64 -25.85
N LYS A 34 5.58 -3.55 -26.07
CA LYS A 34 6.55 -4.56 -25.63
C LYS A 34 6.51 -4.71 -24.10
N GLY A 35 6.55 -5.96 -23.64
CA GLY A 35 6.53 -6.28 -22.20
C GLY A 35 5.14 -6.32 -21.58
N SER A 36 4.05 -6.20 -22.38
CA SER A 36 2.67 -6.37 -21.90
C SER A 36 2.40 -7.78 -21.39
N VAL A 37 3.13 -8.77 -21.89
CA VAL A 37 3.14 -10.17 -21.43
C VAL A 37 4.59 -10.63 -21.36
N MET A 38 4.99 -11.20 -20.23
CA MET A 38 6.33 -11.77 -20.05
C MET A 38 6.25 -13.10 -19.31
N ARG A 39 7.22 -13.96 -19.51
CA ARG A 39 7.36 -15.17 -18.70
C ARG A 39 8.06 -14.79 -17.40
N LEU A 40 7.48 -15.19 -16.28
CA LEU A 40 8.02 -14.85 -14.96
C LEU A 40 9.47 -15.29 -14.76
N GLY A 41 9.88 -16.41 -15.38
CA GLY A 41 11.28 -16.88 -15.33
C GLY A 41 12.27 -16.09 -16.20
N GLU A 42 11.77 -15.25 -17.11
CA GLU A 42 12.58 -14.36 -17.96
C GLU A 42 12.58 -12.93 -17.40
N ALA A 43 11.63 -12.63 -16.47
CA ALA A 43 11.68 -11.38 -15.74
C ALA A 43 12.93 -11.38 -14.85
N THR A 44 13.80 -10.41 -15.06
CA THR A 44 14.84 -10.12 -14.08
C THR A 44 14.12 -9.88 -12.76
N SER A 45 14.41 -10.69 -11.74
CA SER A 45 13.89 -10.44 -10.39
C SER A 45 14.59 -9.19 -9.88
N ASP A 46 14.02 -8.02 -10.22
CA ASP A 46 14.48 -6.78 -9.63
C ASP A 46 14.31 -6.91 -8.12
N LYS A 47 15.42 -6.82 -7.41
CA LYS A 47 15.44 -6.90 -5.97
C LYS A 47 14.55 -5.78 -5.45
N VAL A 48 13.46 -6.14 -4.78
CA VAL A 48 12.53 -5.15 -4.23
C VAL A 48 13.28 -4.30 -3.20
N GLU A 49 13.38 -3.01 -3.45
CA GLU A 49 13.94 -2.08 -2.47
C GLU A 49 13.01 -1.95 -1.28
N SER A 50 13.59 -1.77 -0.10
CA SER A 50 12.84 -1.68 1.15
C SER A 50 13.34 -0.58 2.07
N ILE A 51 12.45 -0.10 2.93
CA ILE A 51 12.76 0.77 4.06
C ILE A 51 12.70 -0.10 5.32
N SER A 52 13.79 -0.14 6.09
CA SER A 52 13.83 -0.88 7.36
C SER A 52 12.73 -0.38 8.31
N THR A 53 12.19 -1.29 9.09
CA THR A 53 11.22 -0.97 10.16
C THR A 53 11.89 -0.49 11.45
N GLY A 54 13.23 -0.53 11.51
CA GLY A 54 13.99 -0.31 12.74
C GLY A 54 13.99 -1.53 13.68
N SER A 55 13.25 -2.58 13.36
CA SER A 55 13.21 -3.84 14.09
C SER A 55 13.84 -4.96 13.27
N LEU A 56 15.00 -5.44 13.68
CA LEU A 56 15.70 -6.54 13.00
C LEU A 56 14.81 -7.78 12.85
N GLY A 57 14.05 -8.12 13.89
CA GLY A 57 13.16 -9.29 13.86
C GLY A 57 12.04 -9.14 12.83
N LEU A 58 11.43 -7.96 12.73
CA LEU A 58 10.38 -7.69 11.74
C LEU A 58 10.95 -7.63 10.32
N ASP A 59 12.09 -6.98 10.13
CA ASP A 59 12.76 -6.90 8.83
C ASP A 59 13.13 -8.28 8.29
N CYS A 60 13.62 -9.17 9.15
CA CYS A 60 13.87 -10.58 8.79
C CYS A 60 12.58 -11.33 8.46
N ALA A 61 11.52 -11.14 9.24
CA ALA A 61 10.23 -11.80 9.03
C ALA A 61 9.55 -11.37 7.71
N LEU A 62 9.71 -10.11 7.31
CA LEU A 62 9.23 -9.58 6.03
C LEU A 62 10.00 -10.14 4.81
N GLY A 63 11.19 -10.72 5.02
CA GLY A 63 11.96 -11.41 4.00
C GLY A 63 12.72 -10.51 3.02
N ILE A 64 12.39 -9.22 2.95
CA ILE A 64 13.05 -8.22 2.07
C ILE A 64 13.83 -7.15 2.84
N GLY A 65 13.91 -7.28 4.17
CA GLY A 65 14.65 -6.37 5.05
C GLY A 65 13.91 -5.07 5.36
N GLY A 66 12.59 -5.08 5.32
CA GLY A 66 11.75 -3.92 5.67
C GLY A 66 10.46 -3.84 4.86
N LEU A 67 9.85 -2.65 4.84
CA LEU A 67 8.64 -2.38 4.05
C LEU A 67 9.01 -2.10 2.59
N PRO A 68 8.27 -2.65 1.61
CA PRO A 68 8.59 -2.50 0.19
C PRO A 68 8.42 -1.06 -0.28
N LYS A 69 9.37 -0.56 -1.06
CA LYS A 69 9.20 0.71 -1.77
C LYS A 69 8.22 0.55 -2.94
N GLY A 70 7.56 1.65 -3.30
CA GLY A 70 6.61 1.67 -4.40
C GLY A 70 5.33 0.84 -4.13
N ARG A 71 4.95 0.67 -2.87
CA ARG A 71 3.78 -0.11 -2.44
C ARG A 71 2.98 0.63 -1.38
N ILE A 72 1.71 0.25 -1.30
CA ILE A 72 0.84 0.59 -0.18
C ILE A 72 1.00 -0.50 0.88
N VAL A 73 1.21 -0.08 2.11
CA VAL A 73 1.32 -0.94 3.29
C VAL A 73 0.23 -0.53 4.27
N GLU A 74 -0.53 -1.48 4.78
CA GLU A 74 -1.47 -1.27 5.86
C GLU A 74 -0.90 -1.83 7.17
N ILE A 75 -0.88 -0.99 8.21
CA ILE A 75 -0.55 -1.39 9.57
C ILE A 75 -1.84 -1.30 10.38
N PHE A 76 -2.37 -2.44 10.81
CA PHE A 76 -3.63 -2.50 11.53
C PHE A 76 -3.49 -3.23 12.87
N GLY A 77 -4.41 -2.96 13.78
CA GLY A 77 -4.43 -3.57 15.10
C GLY A 77 -5.27 -2.76 16.10
N PRO A 78 -5.45 -3.26 17.33
CA PRO A 78 -6.17 -2.57 18.38
C PRO A 78 -5.50 -1.25 18.76
N GLU A 79 -6.24 -0.41 19.49
CA GLU A 79 -5.66 0.83 20.04
C GLU A 79 -4.46 0.55 20.92
N SER A 80 -3.54 1.51 20.99
CA SER A 80 -2.30 1.43 21.81
C SER A 80 -1.40 0.23 21.52
N SER A 81 -1.55 -0.42 20.35
CA SER A 81 -0.72 -1.57 19.95
C SER A 81 0.63 -1.20 19.32
N GLY A 82 0.97 0.09 19.25
CA GLY A 82 2.23 0.57 18.72
C GLY A 82 2.26 0.80 17.19
N LYS A 83 1.11 0.90 16.52
CA LYS A 83 1.03 1.15 15.07
C LYS A 83 1.76 2.43 14.66
N THR A 84 1.41 3.55 15.29
CA THR A 84 2.05 4.86 15.06
C THR A 84 3.53 4.82 15.41
N THR A 85 3.90 4.14 16.50
CA THR A 85 5.30 3.95 16.90
C THR A 85 6.09 3.25 15.79
N LEU A 86 5.56 2.17 15.24
CA LEU A 86 6.19 1.44 14.14
C LEU A 86 6.34 2.33 12.90
N ALA A 87 5.31 3.07 12.52
CA ALA A 87 5.35 3.97 11.37
C ALA A 87 6.39 5.09 11.55
N LEU A 88 6.51 5.66 12.77
CA LEU A 88 7.53 6.66 13.08
C LEU A 88 8.95 6.09 13.01
N HIS A 89 9.17 4.84 13.43
CA HIS A 89 10.46 4.18 13.23
C HIS A 89 10.80 4.02 11.75
N VAL A 90 9.83 3.65 10.91
CA VAL A 90 10.07 3.54 9.46
C VAL A 90 10.42 4.91 8.86
N ILE A 91 9.76 5.98 9.30
CA ILE A 91 10.10 7.36 8.91
C ILE A 91 11.55 7.67 9.30
N ALA A 92 11.93 7.42 10.56
CA ALA A 92 13.29 7.65 11.04
C ALA A 92 14.34 6.89 10.21
N GLU A 93 14.05 5.63 9.87
CA GLU A 93 14.95 4.82 9.04
C GLU A 93 15.03 5.31 7.59
N ALA A 94 13.94 5.83 7.04
CA ALA A 94 13.94 6.48 5.73
C ALA A 94 14.79 7.76 5.73
N GLN A 95 14.59 8.62 6.72
CA GLN A 95 15.33 9.88 6.86
C GLN A 95 16.84 9.66 7.11
N LYS A 96 17.24 8.64 7.88
CA LYS A 96 18.66 8.23 8.07
C LYS A 96 19.35 7.91 6.73
N LYS A 97 18.59 7.47 5.72
CA LYS A 97 19.10 7.19 4.38
C LYS A 97 18.98 8.40 3.44
N GLY A 98 18.62 9.57 3.96
CA GLY A 98 18.43 10.80 3.19
C GLY A 98 17.07 10.89 2.50
N GLY A 99 16.11 10.01 2.83
CA GLY A 99 14.76 10.02 2.29
C GLY A 99 13.91 11.16 2.87
N ILE A 100 12.97 11.66 2.07
CA ILE A 100 12.01 12.69 2.46
C ILE A 100 10.71 12.01 2.91
N ALA A 101 10.22 12.41 4.09
CA ALA A 101 9.06 11.83 4.72
C ALA A 101 7.92 12.83 4.90
N ALA A 102 6.69 12.33 4.78
CA ALA A 102 5.48 13.09 5.09
C ALA A 102 4.59 12.29 6.06
N PHE A 103 3.90 13.01 6.94
CA PHE A 103 2.94 12.47 7.88
C PHE A 103 1.61 13.22 7.76
N ILE A 104 0.54 12.49 7.47
CA ILE A 104 -0.82 13.04 7.43
C ILE A 104 -1.51 12.60 8.73
N ASP A 105 -1.67 13.55 9.63
CA ASP A 105 -2.26 13.39 10.96
C ASP A 105 -3.76 13.72 10.91
N ALA A 106 -4.57 12.73 10.54
CA ALA A 106 -6.02 12.87 10.49
C ALA A 106 -6.68 12.78 11.89
N GLU A 107 -5.95 12.28 12.89
CA GLU A 107 -6.44 12.21 14.28
C GLU A 107 -6.09 13.47 15.09
N HIS A 108 -5.25 14.38 14.54
CA HIS A 108 -4.73 15.56 15.25
C HIS A 108 -4.02 15.21 16.58
N ALA A 109 -3.33 14.07 16.60
CA ALA A 109 -2.72 13.50 17.79
C ALA A 109 -1.19 13.32 17.69
N PHE A 110 -0.54 13.94 16.69
CA PHE A 110 0.89 13.81 16.49
C PHE A 110 1.70 14.39 17.65
N ASP A 111 2.48 13.54 18.31
CA ASP A 111 3.39 13.94 19.39
C ASP A 111 4.81 14.16 18.85
N ARG A 112 5.18 15.44 18.69
CA ARG A 112 6.48 15.90 18.21
C ARG A 112 7.62 15.37 19.09
N PHE A 113 7.46 15.43 20.40
CA PHE A 113 8.54 15.03 21.34
C PHE A 113 8.75 13.53 21.34
N TYR A 114 7.67 12.78 21.18
CA TYR A 114 7.76 11.34 21.04
C TYR A 114 8.42 10.94 19.72
N ALA A 115 8.05 11.55 18.61
CA ALA A 115 8.65 11.31 17.30
C ALA A 115 10.17 11.59 17.31
N GLU A 116 10.60 12.70 17.90
CA GLU A 116 12.01 13.06 18.05
C GLU A 116 12.78 12.01 18.87
N LYS A 117 12.21 11.51 19.97
CA LYS A 117 12.82 10.45 20.76
C LYS A 117 12.97 9.12 20.01
N LEU A 118 12.11 8.84 19.05
CA LEU A 118 12.21 7.68 18.18
C LEU A 118 13.23 7.88 17.04
N GLY A 119 13.84 9.08 16.95
CA GLY A 119 14.86 9.38 15.97
C GLY A 119 14.35 10.01 14.68
N VAL A 120 13.10 10.47 14.65
CA VAL A 120 12.55 11.23 13.51
C VAL A 120 13.18 12.62 13.49
N ASP A 121 13.70 13.02 12.35
CA ASP A 121 14.11 14.40 12.09
C ASP A 121 12.85 15.24 11.84
N ILE A 122 12.40 15.90 12.91
CA ILE A 122 11.16 16.68 12.93
C ILE A 122 11.26 17.96 12.13
N ASP A 123 12.45 18.52 11.96
CA ASP A 123 12.67 19.75 11.21
C ASP A 123 12.52 19.51 9.69
N ASN A 124 12.73 18.30 9.24
CA ASN A 124 12.59 17.85 7.86
C ASN A 124 11.37 16.95 7.61
N LEU A 125 10.50 16.77 8.59
CA LEU A 125 9.26 16.02 8.42
C LEU A 125 8.15 16.94 7.92
N LEU A 126 7.56 16.62 6.77
CA LEU A 126 6.36 17.29 6.30
C LEU A 126 5.15 16.76 7.08
N ILE A 127 4.37 17.65 7.71
CA ILE A 127 3.16 17.29 8.42
C ILE A 127 1.95 18.00 7.82
N SER A 128 0.83 17.30 7.70
CA SER A 128 -0.46 17.84 7.28
C SER A 128 -1.55 17.37 8.24
N GLN A 129 -2.43 18.27 8.65
CA GLN A 129 -3.58 18.00 9.51
C GLN A 129 -4.86 18.39 8.76
N PRO A 130 -5.40 17.49 7.94
CA PRO A 130 -6.54 17.77 7.10
C PRO A 130 -7.86 17.75 7.87
N ASP A 131 -8.82 18.57 7.42
CA ASP A 131 -10.16 18.64 8.01
C ASP A 131 -11.11 17.53 7.49
N SER A 132 -10.77 16.88 6.36
CA SER A 132 -11.59 15.84 5.75
C SER A 132 -10.75 14.74 5.09
N GLY A 133 -11.36 13.57 4.90
CA GLY A 133 -10.71 12.44 4.23
C GLY A 133 -10.31 12.75 2.78
N GLU A 134 -11.14 13.50 2.05
CA GLU A 134 -10.82 13.93 0.68
C GLU A 134 -9.57 14.81 0.66
N GLN A 135 -9.47 15.77 1.59
CA GLN A 135 -8.31 16.66 1.70
C GLN A 135 -7.04 15.86 2.04
N ALA A 136 -7.12 14.95 3.00
CA ALA A 136 -6.01 14.07 3.36
C ALA A 136 -5.46 13.30 2.15
N LEU A 137 -6.36 12.66 1.41
CA LEU A 137 -6.01 11.81 0.27
C LEU A 137 -5.54 12.63 -0.94
N GLU A 138 -6.06 13.84 -1.13
CA GLU A 138 -5.59 14.74 -2.17
C GLU A 138 -4.17 15.27 -1.87
N VAL A 139 -3.89 15.65 -0.62
CA VAL A 139 -2.54 16.03 -0.18
C VAL A 139 -1.57 14.87 -0.41
N ALA A 140 -1.97 13.65 -0.02
CA ALA A 140 -1.16 12.44 -0.27
C ALA A 140 -0.88 12.24 -1.76
N ASP A 141 -1.90 12.34 -2.64
CA ASP A 141 -1.73 12.15 -4.08
C ASP A 141 -0.79 13.19 -4.69
N GLN A 142 -0.91 14.45 -4.29
CA GLN A 142 -0.03 15.53 -4.78
C GLN A 142 1.42 15.32 -4.35
N LEU A 143 1.66 14.98 -3.07
CA LEU A 143 2.99 14.69 -2.55
C LEU A 143 3.62 13.49 -3.25
N ILE A 144 2.90 12.40 -3.44
CA ILE A 144 3.38 11.20 -4.13
C ILE A 144 3.71 11.53 -5.59
N ARG A 145 2.86 12.27 -6.29
CA ARG A 145 3.07 12.65 -7.69
C ARG A 145 4.26 13.58 -7.91
N SER A 146 4.68 14.31 -6.88
CA SER A 146 5.90 15.14 -6.96
C SER A 146 7.16 14.30 -7.20
N SER A 147 7.11 12.98 -6.92
CA SER A 147 8.26 12.07 -6.96
C SER A 147 9.40 12.46 -6.00
N ALA A 148 9.14 13.38 -5.07
CA ALA A 148 10.12 13.86 -4.10
C ALA A 148 10.01 13.13 -2.74
N ILE A 149 8.92 12.39 -2.50
CA ILE A 149 8.62 11.75 -1.22
C ILE A 149 8.99 10.26 -1.28
N ASP A 150 9.82 9.79 -0.36
CA ASP A 150 10.17 8.37 -0.22
C ASP A 150 9.15 7.60 0.60
N ILE A 151 8.60 8.24 1.63
CA ILE A 151 7.60 7.64 2.53
C ILE A 151 6.53 8.65 2.92
N ILE A 152 5.28 8.21 2.93
CA ILE A 152 4.14 8.94 3.45
C ILE A 152 3.33 8.06 4.39
N VAL A 153 2.98 8.57 5.55
CA VAL A 153 2.15 7.89 6.55
C VAL A 153 0.82 8.63 6.68
N ILE A 154 -0.28 7.91 6.74
CA ILE A 154 -1.64 8.43 6.96
C ILE A 154 -2.17 7.79 8.24
N ASP A 155 -2.33 8.58 9.29
CA ASP A 155 -2.79 8.13 10.62
C ASP A 155 -4.06 8.89 11.03
N SER A 156 -5.20 8.26 11.10
CA SER A 156 -5.51 6.89 10.72
C SER A 156 -6.66 6.85 9.68
N VAL A 157 -6.82 5.71 9.00
CA VAL A 157 -7.97 5.50 8.07
C VAL A 157 -9.30 5.74 8.77
N ALA A 158 -9.41 5.36 10.05
CA ALA A 158 -10.63 5.54 10.84
C ALA A 158 -11.05 7.02 11.00
N ALA A 159 -10.08 7.94 10.96
CA ALA A 159 -10.30 9.39 11.08
C ALA A 159 -10.54 10.09 9.73
N LEU A 160 -10.42 9.39 8.61
CA LEU A 160 -10.69 9.95 7.29
C LEU A 160 -12.20 10.09 7.05
N THR A 161 -12.80 11.09 7.68
CA THR A 161 -14.23 11.37 7.55
C THR A 161 -14.51 12.04 6.21
N PRO A 162 -15.44 11.49 5.38
CA PRO A 162 -15.84 12.12 4.14
C PRO A 162 -16.47 13.50 4.36
N LYS A 163 -16.15 14.45 3.49
CA LYS A 163 -16.68 15.82 3.58
C LYS A 163 -18.22 15.86 3.63
N ALA A 164 -18.87 15.02 2.83
CA ALA A 164 -20.33 14.90 2.83
C ALA A 164 -20.91 14.41 4.18
N GLU A 165 -20.13 13.71 4.99
CA GLU A 165 -20.50 13.30 6.34
C GLU A 165 -20.34 14.46 7.33
N LEU A 166 -19.27 15.25 7.19
CA LEU A 166 -19.02 16.45 8.01
C LEU A 166 -20.05 17.56 7.78
N GLU A 167 -20.55 17.70 6.55
CA GLU A 167 -21.57 18.71 6.19
C GLU A 167 -23.00 18.23 6.43
N GLY A 168 -23.22 16.97 6.84
CA GLY A 168 -24.53 16.41 7.16
C GLY A 168 -25.00 16.71 8.55
N ASP A 169 -26.31 16.51 8.79
CA ASP A 169 -26.89 16.65 10.12
C ASP A 169 -26.51 15.47 11.04
N MET A 170 -26.43 15.73 12.35
CA MET A 170 -26.20 14.70 13.36
C MET A 170 -27.31 13.66 13.31
N GLY A 171 -26.94 12.41 12.95
CA GLY A 171 -27.90 11.29 12.82
C GLY A 171 -28.19 10.86 11.37
N ASP A 172 -27.69 11.58 10.38
CA ASP A 172 -27.75 11.16 8.99
C ASP A 172 -26.99 9.84 8.77
N ASN A 173 -27.70 8.82 8.33
CA ASN A 173 -27.08 7.51 8.11
C ASN A 173 -26.47 7.45 6.70
N LYS A 174 -25.21 7.84 6.57
CA LYS A 174 -24.47 7.84 5.29
C LYS A 174 -23.58 6.62 5.17
N VAL A 175 -24.19 5.45 5.11
CA VAL A 175 -23.49 4.15 5.06
C VAL A 175 -22.54 4.05 3.86
N GLY A 176 -21.30 3.69 4.13
CA GLY A 176 -20.32 3.28 3.12
C GLY A 176 -19.61 4.43 2.37
N LEU A 177 -19.78 5.70 2.77
CA LEU A 177 -19.07 6.82 2.12
C LEU A 177 -17.56 6.69 2.29
N GLN A 178 -17.08 6.38 3.49
CA GLN A 178 -15.65 6.18 3.77
C GLN A 178 -15.07 5.03 2.95
N ALA A 179 -15.77 3.90 2.86
CA ALA A 179 -15.32 2.76 2.06
C ALA A 179 -15.23 3.09 0.55
N ARG A 180 -16.16 3.90 0.03
CA ARG A 180 -16.11 4.41 -1.35
C ARG A 180 -14.92 5.33 -1.56
N LEU A 181 -14.71 6.28 -0.65
CA LEU A 181 -13.59 7.22 -0.68
C LEU A 181 -12.26 6.46 -0.70
N MET A 182 -12.07 5.50 0.21
CA MET A 182 -10.87 4.67 0.28
C MET A 182 -10.68 3.83 -0.97
N SER A 183 -11.73 3.17 -1.49
CA SER A 183 -11.63 2.37 -2.70
C SER A 183 -11.24 3.20 -3.93
N GLN A 184 -11.72 4.43 -4.03
CA GLN A 184 -11.36 5.36 -5.11
C GLN A 184 -9.92 5.84 -4.95
N ALA A 185 -9.53 6.25 -3.75
CA ALA A 185 -8.19 6.74 -3.44
C ALA A 185 -7.12 5.66 -3.70
N LEU A 186 -7.32 4.46 -3.17
CA LEU A 186 -6.36 3.36 -3.33
C LEU A 186 -6.11 3.03 -4.80
N ARG A 187 -7.15 3.03 -5.65
CA ARG A 187 -7.00 2.82 -7.10
C ARG A 187 -6.15 3.91 -7.75
N LYS A 188 -6.36 5.19 -7.35
CA LYS A 188 -5.61 6.35 -7.88
C LYS A 188 -4.16 6.32 -7.38
N LEU A 189 -3.96 6.13 -6.08
CA LEU A 189 -2.64 6.15 -5.44
C LEU A 189 -1.75 5.00 -5.89
N THR A 190 -2.28 3.78 -6.06
CA THR A 190 -1.49 2.62 -6.48
C THR A 190 -0.72 2.87 -7.77
N ALA A 191 -1.35 3.51 -8.76
CA ALA A 191 -0.72 3.81 -10.04
C ALA A 191 0.42 4.85 -9.90
N SER A 192 0.24 5.85 -9.04
CA SER A 192 1.24 6.89 -8.76
C SER A 192 2.40 6.34 -7.94
N ILE A 193 2.12 5.63 -6.86
CA ILE A 193 3.08 5.03 -5.92
C ILE A 193 4.06 4.09 -6.63
N ASN A 194 3.55 3.24 -7.52
CA ASN A 194 4.41 2.31 -8.27
C ASN A 194 5.40 3.04 -9.21
N LYS A 195 5.00 4.20 -9.74
CA LYS A 195 5.85 5.00 -10.65
C LYS A 195 6.89 5.83 -9.90
N THR A 196 6.53 6.34 -8.72
CA THR A 196 7.38 7.23 -7.92
C THR A 196 8.26 6.51 -6.92
N ASN A 197 8.07 5.19 -6.78
CA ASN A 197 8.78 4.35 -5.80
C ASN A 197 8.56 4.80 -4.33
N THR A 198 7.47 5.52 -4.06
CA THR A 198 7.10 5.99 -2.71
C THR A 198 6.50 4.84 -1.90
N THR A 199 6.85 4.71 -0.62
CA THR A 199 6.15 3.83 0.32
C THR A 199 5.01 4.60 0.98
N CYS A 200 3.77 4.10 0.85
CA CYS A 200 2.60 4.71 1.48
C CYS A 200 2.07 3.80 2.59
N ILE A 201 2.09 4.28 3.82
CA ILE A 201 1.61 3.55 5.00
C ILE A 201 0.25 4.11 5.41
N PHE A 202 -0.75 3.24 5.47
CA PHE A 202 -2.03 3.52 6.11
C PHE A 202 -2.07 2.85 7.48
N ILE A 203 -2.36 3.62 8.52
CA ILE A 203 -2.62 3.09 9.86
C ILE A 203 -4.12 2.87 9.97
N ASN A 204 -4.55 1.68 10.39
CA ASN A 204 -5.95 1.34 10.56
C ASN A 204 -6.24 0.78 11.94
N GLN A 205 -7.46 1.00 12.43
CA GLN A 205 -7.92 0.47 13.70
C GLN A 205 -8.79 -0.75 13.44
N LEU A 206 -8.56 -1.84 14.18
CA LEU A 206 -9.47 -2.96 14.22
C LEU A 206 -10.67 -2.61 15.07
N ARG A 207 -11.87 -2.83 14.54
CA ARG A 207 -13.13 -2.74 15.26
C ARG A 207 -13.75 -4.11 15.37
N GLU A 208 -14.30 -4.44 16.52
CA GLU A 208 -15.02 -5.69 16.75
C GLU A 208 -16.51 -5.47 16.61
N LYS A 209 -17.17 -6.33 15.82
CA LYS A 209 -18.64 -6.39 15.79
C LYS A 209 -19.14 -7.23 16.96
N ILE A 210 -19.91 -6.62 17.83
CA ILE A 210 -20.57 -7.31 18.94
C ILE A 210 -21.68 -8.21 18.39
N GLY A 211 -21.72 -9.48 18.80
CA GLY A 211 -22.80 -10.43 18.46
C GLY A 211 -22.57 -11.26 17.19
N VAL A 212 -21.35 -11.32 16.66
CA VAL A 212 -21.04 -12.26 15.59
C VAL A 212 -20.94 -13.69 16.14
N MET A 213 -21.93 -14.53 15.78
CA MET A 213 -21.97 -15.93 16.21
C MET A 213 -21.13 -16.85 15.32
N PHE A 214 -20.78 -16.42 14.07
CA PHE A 214 -19.98 -17.17 13.12
C PHE A 214 -19.09 -16.23 12.32
N GLY A 215 -17.80 -16.59 12.14
CA GLY A 215 -16.80 -15.79 11.43
C GLY A 215 -15.91 -14.97 12.36
N SER A 216 -15.03 -14.11 11.77
CA SER A 216 -14.22 -13.19 12.56
C SER A 216 -15.08 -12.00 13.03
N PRO A 217 -15.05 -11.64 14.32
CA PRO A 217 -15.68 -10.41 14.80
C PRO A 217 -14.93 -9.14 14.35
N GLU A 218 -13.71 -9.28 13.86
CA GLU A 218 -12.86 -8.17 13.44
C GLU A 218 -13.34 -7.57 12.11
N THR A 219 -13.34 -6.23 12.04
CA THR A 219 -13.66 -5.45 10.82
C THR A 219 -12.73 -4.27 10.68
#